data_53090920f5b5c2de0a45c7d3d673b486
#
_entry.id   53090920f5b5c2de0a45c7d3d673b486
#
_cell.length_a   1.000
_cell.length_b   1.000
_cell.length_c   1.000
_cell.angle_alpha   90.00
_cell.angle_beta   90.00
_cell.angle_gamma   90.00
#
_symmetry.space_group_name_H-M   'P 1'
#
loop_
_entity.id
_entity.type
_entity.pdbx_description
1 polymer ?
#
loop_
_entity_poly.entity_id
_entity_poly.type
_entity_poly.pdbx_seq_one_letter_code
_entity_poly.pdbx_strand_id
1 'polypeptide(L)'
;MKGYLRSDGRYGIRNIVLVVYLVECAHHVADMIARHFTQDDDVHVIGFGGCAPNEYAERMMRSLCTHPNVGGVVICSLGCENFRRNELLENVLNSGRLGELIVIQEEGGTRKSIERGIESISKMLPLLHSQQHTPISLSHLCIGTVCGGSDAWSGLTANPSVGVAFDRLVSHGATCIFE
;
A
#
# COMPACT_ATOMS: atom_id res chain seq x y z
N MET A 1 -9.59 18.31 -7.48
CA MET A 1 -8.39 17.48 -7.74
C MET A 1 -8.76 16.26 -8.58
N LYS A 2 -7.80 15.41 -8.97
CA LYS A 2 -8.05 14.18 -9.73
C LYS A 2 -7.57 12.97 -8.92
N GLY A 3 -8.23 11.83 -9.06
CA GLY A 3 -7.87 10.59 -8.39
C GLY A 3 -8.54 9.39 -9.03
N TYR A 4 -8.48 8.25 -8.38
CA TYR A 4 -8.98 6.97 -8.85
C TYR A 4 -10.22 6.56 -8.05
N LEU A 5 -11.35 6.38 -8.71
CA LEU A 5 -12.54 5.79 -8.09
C LEU A 5 -12.36 4.28 -8.02
N ARG A 6 -12.46 3.72 -6.83
CA ARG A 6 -12.40 2.28 -6.60
C ARG A 6 -13.78 1.64 -6.69
N SER A 7 -13.82 0.33 -6.94
CA SER A 7 -15.07 -0.43 -7.04
C SER A 7 -15.90 -0.40 -5.74
N ASP A 8 -15.25 -0.17 -4.61
CA ASP A 8 -15.89 -0.02 -3.29
C ASP A 8 -16.40 1.41 -3.00
N GLY A 9 -16.35 2.31 -4.00
CA GLY A 9 -16.82 3.69 -3.90
C GLY A 9 -15.84 4.67 -3.24
N ARG A 10 -14.69 4.20 -2.75
CA ARG A 10 -13.65 5.05 -2.17
C ARG A 10 -12.77 5.69 -3.26
N TYR A 11 -12.11 6.79 -2.92
CA TYR A 11 -11.23 7.51 -3.83
C TYR A 11 -9.79 7.44 -3.35
N GLY A 12 -8.86 7.07 -4.25
CA GLY A 12 -7.43 7.16 -4.06
C GLY A 12 -6.83 8.32 -4.86
N ILE A 13 -5.77 8.92 -4.36
CA ILE A 13 -5.00 9.95 -5.07
C ILE A 13 -3.74 9.39 -5.72
N ARG A 14 -3.42 8.14 -5.44
CA ARG A 14 -2.30 7.37 -6.01
C ARG A 14 -2.81 6.03 -6.51
N ASN A 15 -1.97 5.33 -7.27
CA ASN A 15 -2.28 4.00 -7.83
C ASN A 15 -1.07 3.07 -7.68
N ILE A 16 -0.65 2.88 -6.43
CA ILE A 16 0.57 2.15 -6.08
C ILE A 16 0.40 0.63 -6.17
N VAL A 17 1.51 -0.06 -6.35
CA VAL A 17 1.63 -1.52 -6.17
C VAL A 17 2.30 -1.79 -4.81
N LEU A 18 1.68 -2.63 -4.01
CA LEU A 18 2.29 -3.13 -2.78
C LEU A 18 2.88 -4.51 -3.00
N VAL A 19 4.14 -4.69 -2.62
CA VAL A 19 4.78 -6.00 -2.44
C VAL A 19 4.73 -6.31 -0.95
N VAL A 20 3.95 -7.33 -0.59
CA VAL A 20 3.57 -7.61 0.79
C VAL A 20 4.21 -8.89 1.26
N TYR A 21 5.07 -8.85 2.28
CA TYR A 21 5.56 -10.08 2.91
C TYR A 21 4.75 -10.43 4.17
N LEU A 22 4.43 -11.73 4.33
CA LEU A 22 3.58 -12.22 5.42
C LEU A 22 4.38 -12.82 6.59
N VAL A 23 5.70 -12.87 6.46
CA VAL A 23 6.64 -13.32 7.48
C VAL A 23 8.03 -12.76 7.14
N GLU A 24 8.85 -12.47 8.14
CA GLU A 24 10.19 -11.87 7.92
C GLU A 24 11.06 -12.70 6.95
N CYS A 25 10.92 -14.03 6.95
CA CYS A 25 11.65 -14.90 6.02
C CYS A 25 11.34 -14.63 4.54
N ALA A 26 10.21 -14.00 4.21
CA ALA A 26 9.83 -13.61 2.85
C ALA A 26 10.23 -12.17 2.51
N HIS A 27 10.70 -11.38 3.48
CA HIS A 27 11.05 -9.96 3.30
C HIS A 27 12.09 -9.76 2.18
N HIS A 28 13.16 -10.55 2.17
CA HIS A 28 14.19 -10.45 1.14
C HIS A 28 13.62 -10.60 -0.28
N VAL A 29 12.70 -11.54 -0.49
CA VAL A 29 12.04 -11.72 -1.80
C VAL A 29 11.23 -10.49 -2.17
N ALA A 30 10.42 -9.98 -1.23
CA ALA A 30 9.60 -8.78 -1.45
C ALA A 30 10.44 -7.54 -1.77
N ASP A 31 11.53 -7.34 -1.02
CA ASP A 31 12.46 -6.23 -1.21
C ASP A 31 13.17 -6.31 -2.58
N MET A 32 13.65 -7.49 -2.98
CA MET A 32 14.29 -7.69 -4.27
C MET A 32 13.33 -7.50 -5.46
N ILE A 33 12.07 -7.89 -5.31
CA ILE A 33 11.03 -7.61 -6.32
C ILE A 33 10.85 -6.10 -6.47
N ALA A 34 10.63 -5.39 -5.36
CA ALA A 34 10.36 -3.95 -5.41
C ALA A 34 11.55 -3.14 -5.93
N ARG A 35 12.78 -3.51 -5.55
CA ARG A 35 14.01 -2.84 -6.03
C ARG A 35 14.25 -2.96 -7.53
N HIS A 36 13.60 -3.91 -8.20
CA HIS A 36 13.67 -4.03 -9.65
C HIS A 36 13.02 -2.85 -10.36
N PHE A 37 12.03 -2.22 -9.72
CA PHE A 37 11.27 -1.11 -10.28
C PHE A 37 11.85 0.23 -9.86
N THR A 38 11.68 1.25 -10.72
CA THR A 38 12.15 2.60 -10.45
C THR A 38 11.26 3.32 -9.44
N GLN A 39 11.72 4.45 -8.91
CA GLN A 39 10.90 5.28 -8.02
C GLN A 39 9.62 5.82 -8.68
N ASP A 40 9.64 5.96 -10.01
CA ASP A 40 8.49 6.45 -10.78
C ASP A 40 7.37 5.40 -10.92
N ASP A 41 7.67 4.12 -10.66
CA ASP A 41 6.70 3.03 -10.77
C ASP A 41 5.77 2.90 -9.56
N ASP A 42 5.97 3.67 -8.50
CA ASP A 42 5.15 3.62 -7.27
C ASP A 42 5.02 2.21 -6.67
N VAL A 43 6.10 1.44 -6.64
CA VAL A 43 6.15 0.09 -6.06
C VAL A 43 6.75 0.15 -4.65
N HIS A 44 6.00 -0.29 -3.66
CA HIS A 44 6.38 -0.19 -2.24
C HIS A 44 6.31 -1.53 -1.53
N VAL A 45 7.21 -1.73 -0.54
CA VAL A 45 7.23 -2.93 0.30
C VAL A 45 6.59 -2.63 1.65
N ILE A 46 5.71 -3.51 2.07
CA ILE A 46 5.18 -3.57 3.44
C ILE A 46 5.14 -5.02 3.91
N GLY A 47 5.02 -5.25 5.20
CA GLY A 47 4.86 -6.63 5.64
C GLY A 47 4.69 -6.82 7.14
N PHE A 48 4.58 -8.10 7.50
CA PHE A 48 4.46 -8.56 8.87
C PHE A 48 5.61 -9.52 9.20
N GLY A 49 6.38 -9.20 10.24
CA GLY A 49 7.61 -9.94 10.56
C GLY A 49 7.41 -11.24 11.34
N GLY A 50 6.23 -11.49 11.92
CA GLY A 50 5.97 -12.65 12.76
C GLY A 50 5.48 -13.88 11.98
N CYS A 51 5.69 -15.10 12.54
CA CYS A 51 5.17 -16.33 11.92
C CYS A 51 3.70 -16.59 12.24
N ALA A 52 3.16 -16.00 13.30
CA ALA A 52 1.79 -16.17 13.76
C ALA A 52 1.16 -14.79 14.02
N PRO A 53 0.42 -14.24 13.08
CA PRO A 53 -0.26 -12.98 13.26
C PRO A 53 -1.42 -13.13 14.26
N ASN A 54 -1.70 -12.05 14.98
CA ASN A 54 -2.96 -11.91 15.70
C ASN A 54 -4.02 -11.24 14.79
N GLU A 55 -5.26 -11.20 15.25
CA GLU A 55 -6.38 -10.60 14.51
C GLU A 55 -6.13 -9.13 14.14
N TYR A 56 -5.41 -8.38 14.99
CA TYR A 56 -5.06 -6.99 14.70
C TYR A 56 -4.10 -6.90 13.50
N ALA A 57 -3.07 -7.73 13.46
CA ALA A 57 -2.10 -7.77 12.35
C ALA A 57 -2.79 -8.14 11.02
N GLU A 58 -3.65 -9.16 11.04
CA GLU A 58 -4.40 -9.57 9.84
C GLU A 58 -5.36 -8.47 9.36
N ARG A 59 -6.08 -7.81 10.27
CA ARG A 59 -6.96 -6.68 9.95
C ARG A 59 -6.16 -5.51 9.40
N MET A 60 -5.00 -5.19 9.97
CA MET A 60 -4.12 -4.13 9.50
C MET A 60 -3.64 -4.41 8.07
N MET A 61 -3.10 -5.60 7.81
CA MET A 61 -2.63 -5.99 6.49
C MET A 61 -3.73 -5.95 5.45
N ARG A 62 -4.93 -6.44 5.77
CA ARG A 62 -6.10 -6.33 4.89
C ARG A 62 -6.43 -4.87 4.58
N SER A 63 -6.46 -4.00 5.59
CA SER A 63 -6.76 -2.57 5.42
C SER A 63 -5.72 -1.86 4.55
N LEU A 64 -4.44 -2.18 4.71
CA LEU A 64 -3.36 -1.64 3.88
C LEU A 64 -3.46 -2.14 2.44
N CYS A 65 -3.64 -3.44 2.23
CA CYS A 65 -3.75 -4.03 0.88
C CYS A 65 -5.00 -3.55 0.12
N THR A 66 -6.07 -3.19 0.83
CA THR A 66 -7.31 -2.65 0.24
C THR A 66 -7.41 -1.13 0.39
N HIS A 67 -6.31 -0.43 0.72
CA HIS A 67 -6.31 1.03 0.82
C HIS A 67 -6.65 1.69 -0.52
N PRO A 68 -7.39 2.81 -0.56
CA PRO A 68 -7.78 3.46 -1.82
C PRO A 68 -6.61 3.85 -2.74
N ASN A 69 -5.45 4.15 -2.19
CA ASN A 69 -4.25 4.46 -2.98
C ASN A 69 -3.57 3.24 -3.61
N VAL A 70 -4.01 2.02 -3.26
CA VAL A 70 -3.45 0.77 -3.79
C VAL A 70 -4.24 0.34 -5.01
N GLY A 71 -3.54 0.07 -6.11
CA GLY A 71 -4.10 -0.47 -7.34
C GLY A 71 -3.78 -1.94 -7.56
N GLY A 72 -2.62 -2.40 -7.07
CA GLY A 72 -2.17 -3.78 -7.18
C GLY A 72 -1.44 -4.27 -5.94
N VAL A 73 -1.46 -5.59 -5.70
CA VAL A 73 -0.80 -6.24 -4.56
C VAL A 73 -0.14 -7.53 -5.01
N VAL A 74 1.14 -7.70 -4.70
CA VAL A 74 1.85 -8.97 -4.81
C VAL A 74 2.15 -9.47 -3.41
N ILE A 75 1.55 -10.59 -3.01
CA ILE A 75 1.70 -11.17 -1.68
C ILE A 75 2.81 -12.22 -1.73
N CYS A 76 3.85 -12.04 -0.90
CA CYS A 76 4.97 -12.97 -0.74
C CYS A 76 4.79 -13.75 0.57
N SER A 77 4.45 -15.01 0.47
CA SER A 77 4.34 -15.99 1.55
C SER A 77 5.56 -16.91 1.52
N LEU A 78 6.10 -17.30 2.67
CA LEU A 78 7.11 -18.35 2.70
C LEU A 78 6.48 -19.72 2.43
N GLY A 79 5.31 -19.98 3.03
CA GLY A 79 4.55 -21.22 2.91
C GLY A 79 4.27 -21.93 4.24
N CYS A 80 5.02 -21.63 5.30
CA CYS A 80 4.87 -22.25 6.62
C CYS A 80 4.37 -21.30 7.72
N GLU A 81 4.21 -20.02 7.42
CA GLU A 81 3.63 -19.06 8.36
C GLU A 81 2.13 -19.28 8.53
N ASN A 82 1.61 -18.94 9.70
CA ASN A 82 0.19 -19.09 10.04
C ASN A 82 -0.63 -17.85 9.65
N PHE A 83 -0.33 -17.24 8.50
CA PHE A 83 -1.12 -16.12 7.96
C PHE A 83 -2.18 -16.65 6.98
N ARG A 84 -3.41 -16.13 7.06
CA ARG A 84 -4.52 -16.49 6.16
C ARG A 84 -4.34 -15.88 4.77
N ARG A 85 -3.27 -16.26 4.07
CA ARG A 85 -2.81 -15.69 2.80
C ARG A 85 -3.86 -15.71 1.69
N ASN A 86 -4.62 -16.80 1.58
CA ASN A 86 -5.67 -16.92 0.56
C ASN A 86 -6.83 -15.96 0.83
N GLU A 87 -7.26 -15.83 2.09
CA GLU A 87 -8.29 -14.87 2.49
C GLU A 87 -7.83 -13.43 2.21
N LEU A 88 -6.55 -13.11 2.45
CA LEU A 88 -6.01 -11.79 2.12
C LEU A 88 -6.06 -11.53 0.61
N LEU A 89 -5.65 -12.51 -0.22
CA LEU A 89 -5.74 -12.39 -1.68
C LEU A 89 -7.19 -12.19 -2.14
N GLU A 90 -8.12 -12.99 -1.62
CA GLU A 90 -9.55 -12.85 -1.93
C GLU A 90 -10.08 -11.46 -1.57
N ASN A 91 -9.71 -10.92 -0.41
CA ASN A 91 -10.09 -9.55 -0.03
C ASN A 91 -9.55 -8.50 -1.01
N VAL A 92 -8.31 -8.67 -1.48
CA VAL A 92 -7.69 -7.79 -2.48
C VAL A 92 -8.50 -7.84 -3.79
N LEU A 93 -8.74 -9.04 -4.33
CA LEU A 93 -9.45 -9.24 -5.59
C LEU A 93 -10.91 -8.75 -5.51
N ASN A 94 -11.62 -9.07 -4.43
CA ASN A 94 -13.01 -8.64 -4.20
C ASN A 94 -13.12 -7.12 -4.06
N SER A 95 -12.04 -6.44 -3.67
CA SER A 95 -11.97 -4.97 -3.64
C SER A 95 -11.67 -4.33 -5.00
N GLY A 96 -11.60 -5.13 -6.08
CA GLY A 96 -11.35 -4.69 -7.45
C GLY A 96 -9.91 -4.28 -7.74
N ARG A 97 -8.97 -4.69 -6.89
CA ARG A 97 -7.54 -4.46 -7.09
C ARG A 97 -6.92 -5.66 -7.81
N LEU A 98 -5.82 -5.42 -8.50
CA LEU A 98 -5.02 -6.51 -9.06
C LEU A 98 -4.32 -7.23 -7.90
N GLY A 99 -4.27 -8.57 -7.94
CA GLY A 99 -3.68 -9.37 -6.88
C GLY A 99 -2.95 -10.60 -7.40
N GLU A 100 -1.80 -10.92 -6.80
CA GLU A 100 -1.02 -12.14 -7.04
C GLU A 100 -0.49 -12.66 -5.71
N LEU A 101 -0.50 -13.98 -5.54
CA LEU A 101 0.09 -14.68 -4.39
C LEU A 101 1.26 -15.52 -4.86
N ILE A 102 2.41 -15.34 -4.23
CA ILE A 102 3.64 -16.09 -4.46
C ILE A 102 3.98 -16.84 -3.18
N VAL A 103 4.02 -18.16 -3.25
CA VAL A 103 4.43 -19.01 -2.14
C VAL A 103 5.83 -19.55 -2.43
N ILE A 104 6.84 -19.02 -1.73
CA ILE A 104 8.26 -19.23 -2.05
C ILE A 104 8.62 -20.72 -2.09
N GLN A 105 8.09 -21.53 -1.15
CA GLN A 105 8.36 -22.97 -1.11
C GLN A 105 7.71 -23.73 -2.29
N GLU A 106 6.61 -23.22 -2.82
CA GLU A 106 5.91 -23.82 -3.95
C GLU A 106 6.51 -23.39 -5.30
N GLU A 107 7.02 -22.15 -5.40
CA GLU A 107 7.69 -21.64 -6.61
C GLU A 107 9.06 -22.28 -6.88
N GLY A 108 9.61 -23.01 -5.91
CA GLY A 108 10.94 -23.61 -6.00
C GLY A 108 12.08 -22.69 -5.55
N GLY A 109 11.78 -21.76 -4.66
CA GLY A 109 12.75 -20.96 -3.91
C GLY A 109 12.88 -19.51 -4.35
N THR A 110 13.78 -18.81 -3.67
CA THR A 110 13.95 -17.35 -3.71
C THR A 110 14.03 -16.77 -5.12
N ARG A 111 14.92 -17.31 -5.98
CA ARG A 111 15.17 -16.75 -7.30
C ARG A 111 13.92 -16.78 -8.19
N LYS A 112 13.25 -17.94 -8.24
CA LYS A 112 12.04 -18.10 -9.06
C LYS A 112 10.88 -17.22 -8.53
N SER A 113 10.77 -17.07 -7.23
CA SER A 113 9.78 -16.19 -6.61
C SER A 113 10.02 -14.73 -6.96
N ILE A 114 11.28 -14.28 -6.99
CA ILE A 114 11.64 -12.92 -7.41
C ILE A 114 11.27 -12.72 -8.89
N GLU A 115 11.68 -13.64 -9.78
CA GLU A 115 11.35 -13.60 -11.21
C GLU A 115 9.84 -13.54 -11.44
N ARG A 116 9.07 -14.37 -10.73
CA ARG A 116 7.61 -14.38 -10.77
C ARG A 116 6.99 -13.06 -10.30
N GLY A 117 7.49 -12.49 -9.20
CA GLY A 117 7.00 -11.21 -8.68
C GLY A 117 7.25 -10.04 -9.64
N ILE A 118 8.44 -9.99 -10.23
CA ILE A 118 8.79 -9.00 -11.25
C ILE A 118 7.86 -9.13 -12.47
N GLU A 119 7.65 -10.35 -12.95
CA GLU A 119 6.74 -10.60 -14.06
C GLU A 119 5.30 -10.14 -13.74
N SER A 120 4.80 -10.44 -12.54
CA SER A 120 3.47 -10.05 -12.09
C SER A 120 3.31 -8.53 -12.06
N ILE A 121 4.25 -7.80 -11.46
CA ILE A 121 4.20 -6.34 -11.40
C ILE A 121 4.33 -5.74 -12.80
N SER A 122 5.20 -6.28 -13.65
CA SER A 122 5.37 -5.81 -15.03
C SER A 122 4.08 -5.92 -15.85
N LYS A 123 3.20 -6.89 -15.52
CA LYS A 123 1.87 -7.02 -16.11
C LYS A 123 0.85 -6.05 -15.48
N MET A 124 0.97 -5.76 -14.18
CA MET A 124 0.06 -4.87 -13.46
C MET A 124 0.26 -3.40 -13.82
N LEU A 125 1.52 -2.93 -13.90
CA LEU A 125 1.84 -1.51 -14.09
C LEU A 125 1.17 -0.89 -15.34
N PRO A 126 1.21 -1.50 -16.54
CA PRO A 126 0.53 -0.93 -17.70
C PRO A 126 -0.98 -0.79 -17.51
N LEU A 127 -1.61 -1.75 -16.82
CA LEU A 127 -3.05 -1.71 -16.52
C LEU A 127 -3.35 -0.56 -15.55
N LEU A 128 -2.53 -0.37 -14.54
CA LEU A 128 -2.69 0.71 -13.56
C LEU A 128 -2.42 2.08 -14.17
N HIS A 129 -1.40 2.22 -15.01
CA HIS A 129 -1.08 3.47 -15.70
C HIS A 129 -2.16 3.87 -16.72
N SER A 130 -2.88 2.90 -17.29
CA SER A 130 -3.98 3.17 -18.23
C SER A 130 -5.30 3.57 -17.55
N GLN A 131 -5.40 3.44 -16.23
CA GLN A 131 -6.61 3.82 -15.50
C GLN A 131 -6.86 5.33 -15.56
N GLN A 132 -8.08 5.71 -15.92
CA GLN A 132 -8.45 7.12 -16.04
C GLN A 132 -8.66 7.76 -14.67
N HIS A 133 -8.16 8.99 -14.56
CA HIS A 133 -8.42 9.82 -13.40
C HIS A 133 -9.85 10.37 -13.43
N THR A 134 -10.50 10.34 -12.28
CA THR A 134 -11.82 10.94 -12.06
C THR A 134 -11.69 12.23 -11.25
N PRO A 135 -12.45 13.30 -11.53
CA PRO A 135 -12.53 14.45 -10.65
C PRO A 135 -13.03 14.05 -9.27
N ILE A 136 -12.35 14.47 -8.22
CA ILE A 136 -12.73 14.19 -6.84
C ILE A 136 -12.79 15.49 -6.01
N SER A 137 -13.74 15.54 -5.07
CA SER A 137 -13.83 16.64 -4.09
C SER A 137 -12.73 16.52 -3.04
N LEU A 138 -12.32 17.65 -2.47
CA LEU A 138 -11.45 17.66 -1.28
C LEU A 138 -12.07 16.96 -0.07
N SER A 139 -13.39 16.85 -0.01
CA SER A 139 -14.10 16.13 1.05
C SER A 139 -13.79 14.62 1.11
N HIS A 140 -13.21 14.05 0.06
CA HIS A 140 -12.75 12.66 0.05
C HIS A 140 -11.27 12.51 0.46
N LEU A 141 -10.58 13.64 0.70
CA LEU A 141 -9.17 13.63 1.06
C LEU A 141 -9.01 13.39 2.56
N CYS A 142 -8.14 12.44 2.91
CA CYS A 142 -7.67 12.23 4.27
C CYS A 142 -6.15 12.42 4.28
N ILE A 143 -5.66 13.36 5.11
CA ILE A 143 -4.24 13.70 5.22
C ILE A 143 -3.79 13.43 6.64
N GLY A 144 -2.75 12.62 6.80
CA GLY A 144 -2.05 12.42 8.06
C GLY A 144 -0.73 13.21 8.10
N THR A 145 -0.39 13.73 9.28
CA THR A 145 0.95 14.22 9.58
C THR A 145 1.51 13.45 10.76
N VAL A 146 2.81 13.21 10.71
CA VAL A 146 3.57 12.54 11.77
C VAL A 146 4.75 13.43 12.12
N CYS A 147 5.05 13.55 13.41
CA CYS A 147 6.23 14.28 13.86
C CYS A 147 7.51 13.56 13.44
N GLY A 148 8.32 14.21 12.58
CA GLY A 148 9.63 13.69 12.15
C GLY A 148 10.78 14.07 13.07
N GLY A 149 10.63 15.09 13.89
CA GLY A 149 11.61 15.61 14.83
C GLY A 149 11.20 16.98 15.35
N SER A 150 11.61 17.31 16.57
CA SER A 150 11.28 18.57 17.22
C SER A 150 12.54 19.44 17.38
N ASP A 151 12.45 20.69 16.98
CA ASP A 151 13.44 21.73 17.23
C ASP A 151 12.76 23.05 17.61
N ALA A 152 13.57 24.08 17.88
CA ALA A 152 13.03 25.40 18.26
C ALA A 152 12.17 26.05 17.15
N TRP A 153 12.39 25.71 15.89
CA TRP A 153 11.67 26.26 14.75
C TRP A 153 10.35 25.52 14.47
N SER A 154 10.22 24.28 14.91
CA SER A 154 9.00 23.48 14.70
C SER A 154 7.75 24.20 15.21
N GLY A 155 7.81 24.77 16.43
CA GLY A 155 6.71 25.51 17.02
C GLY A 155 6.49 26.92 16.43
N LEU A 156 7.53 27.55 15.86
CA LEU A 156 7.47 28.90 15.34
C LEU A 156 7.08 28.96 13.86
N THR A 157 7.42 27.94 13.08
CA THR A 157 7.22 27.96 11.61
C THR A 157 6.46 26.75 11.09
N ALA A 158 6.98 25.53 11.29
CA ALA A 158 6.43 24.32 10.66
C ALA A 158 5.01 24.01 11.17
N ASN A 159 4.80 23.91 12.47
CA ASN A 159 3.51 23.55 13.05
C ASN A 159 2.42 24.60 12.75
N PRO A 160 2.67 25.92 12.90
CA PRO A 160 1.68 26.93 12.49
C PRO A 160 1.35 26.85 10.99
N SER A 161 2.33 26.60 10.12
CA SER A 161 2.11 26.47 8.68
C SER A 161 1.23 25.25 8.34
N VAL A 162 1.49 24.10 8.99
CA VAL A 162 0.65 22.90 8.86
C VAL A 162 -0.75 23.18 9.39
N GLY A 163 -0.89 23.88 10.53
CA GLY A 163 -2.18 24.27 11.09
C GLY A 163 -3.02 25.09 10.10
N VAL A 164 -2.45 26.13 9.51
CA VAL A 164 -3.15 26.96 8.49
C VAL A 164 -3.53 26.11 7.26
N ALA A 165 -2.68 25.20 6.83
CA ALA A 165 -3.00 24.30 5.72
C ALA A 165 -4.15 23.38 6.07
N PHE A 166 -4.17 22.82 7.27
CA PHE A 166 -5.25 21.94 7.77
C PHE A 166 -6.57 22.71 7.91
N ASP A 167 -6.58 23.93 8.44
CA ASP A 167 -7.78 24.74 8.54
C ASP A 167 -8.42 24.96 7.15
N ARG A 168 -7.61 25.23 6.13
CA ARG A 168 -8.08 25.37 4.74
C ARG A 168 -8.62 24.06 4.18
N LEU A 169 -7.97 22.94 4.43
CA LEU A 169 -8.41 21.62 3.96
C LEU A 169 -9.74 21.22 4.62
N VAL A 170 -9.83 21.38 5.94
CA VAL A 170 -11.04 21.08 6.72
C VAL A 170 -12.21 21.97 6.30
N SER A 171 -11.97 23.26 6.01
CA SER A 171 -13.01 24.16 5.49
C SER A 171 -13.59 23.72 4.15
N HIS A 172 -12.85 22.89 3.38
CA HIS A 172 -13.31 22.25 2.14
C HIS A 172 -13.80 20.81 2.34
N GLY A 173 -13.97 20.38 3.59
CA GLY A 173 -14.53 19.08 3.96
C GLY A 173 -13.52 17.94 4.05
N ALA A 174 -12.21 18.19 3.91
CA ALA A 174 -11.18 17.18 4.05
C ALA A 174 -11.06 16.71 5.52
N THR A 175 -10.58 15.49 5.71
CA THR A 175 -10.21 14.95 7.03
C THR A 175 -8.71 15.13 7.25
N CYS A 176 -8.34 15.71 8.40
CA CYS A 176 -6.94 15.86 8.79
C CYS A 176 -6.69 15.09 10.10
N ILE A 177 -5.62 14.29 10.11
CA ILE A 177 -5.18 13.48 11.26
C ILE A 177 -3.76 13.92 11.61
N PHE A 178 -3.50 14.13 12.88
CA PHE A 178 -2.16 14.46 13.38
C PHE A 178 -1.82 13.60 14.60
N GLU A 179 -0.53 13.31 14.74
CA GLU A 179 0.08 12.57 15.83
C GLU A 179 0.97 13.50 16.66
#